data_28bde4f4782c48c0f5417625963a6a24
#
_entry.id   28bde4f4782c48c0f5417625963a6a24
#
_cell.length_a   1.000
_cell.length_b   1.000
_cell.length_c   1.000
_cell.angle_alpha   90.00
_cell.angle_beta   90.00
_cell.angle_gamma   90.00
#
_symmetry.space_group_name_H-M   'P 1'
#
loop_
_entity.id
_entity.type
_entity.pdbx_description
1 polymer ?
#
loop_
_entity_poly.entity_id
_entity_poly.type
_entity_poly.pdbx_seq_one_letter_code
_entity_poly.pdbx_strand_id
1 'polypeptide(L)'
;TEIPYEVTYVENDQVALGTETTLVEGKEGTSTKTYSNTYNNGVLSESVLLKEEVVAPVNKVIEKGTLVVSYVDREEKEVTPYETRYVENSSLEVGTEVVTQEGKDGETVHKYVDTVINGEVTESAYKGATVIIEVVDQIIEQGTKTTTEETRTTPVSYETINKETRDLAKGESRVVQEGIDGVITDVYEVVTVKGELVSEKLLTTKTTEA
;
A
#
# COMPACT_ATOMS: atom_id res chain seq x y z
N THR A 1 -63.92 35.08 -29.43
CA THR A 1 -63.34 33.73 -29.25
C THR A 1 -62.20 33.88 -28.34
N GLU A 2 -62.07 33.00 -27.31
CA GLU A 2 -60.95 32.92 -26.44
C GLU A 2 -59.78 32.22 -27.17
N ILE A 3 -58.57 32.67 -26.92
CA ILE A 3 -57.34 32.08 -27.40
C ILE A 3 -56.62 31.48 -26.17
N PRO A 4 -56.52 30.16 -26.07
CA PRO A 4 -55.91 29.53 -24.91
C PRO A 4 -54.43 29.89 -24.81
N TYR A 5 -53.89 29.96 -23.58
CA TYR A 5 -52.46 30.07 -23.32
C TYR A 5 -51.80 28.66 -23.29
N GLU A 6 -50.53 28.64 -23.52
CA GLU A 6 -49.69 27.44 -23.37
C GLU A 6 -49.02 27.43 -22.00
N VAL A 7 -48.67 26.20 -21.51
CA VAL A 7 -47.89 26.02 -20.29
C VAL A 7 -46.48 25.60 -20.69
N THR A 8 -45.50 26.38 -20.25
CA THR A 8 -44.08 26.07 -20.42
C THR A 8 -43.43 25.80 -19.07
N TYR A 9 -42.41 24.92 -19.07
CA TYR A 9 -41.65 24.57 -17.88
C TYR A 9 -40.21 25.04 -18.04
N VAL A 10 -39.63 25.56 -16.95
CA VAL A 10 -38.24 25.97 -16.83
C VAL A 10 -37.63 25.17 -15.70
N GLU A 11 -36.57 24.42 -16.00
CA GLU A 11 -35.83 23.66 -15.01
C GLU A 11 -34.92 24.56 -14.18
N ASN A 12 -34.86 24.30 -12.85
CA ASN A 12 -33.98 24.99 -11.91
C ASN A 12 -33.27 23.98 -11.01
N ASP A 13 -31.95 23.89 -11.17
CA ASP A 13 -31.07 22.98 -10.42
C ASP A 13 -30.73 23.48 -9.01
N GLN A 14 -31.21 24.66 -8.63
CA GLN A 14 -31.11 25.19 -7.27
C GLN A 14 -32.37 24.94 -6.42
N VAL A 15 -33.40 24.39 -7.03
CA VAL A 15 -34.69 24.09 -6.38
C VAL A 15 -34.86 22.58 -6.26
N ALA A 16 -35.28 22.11 -5.09
CA ALA A 16 -35.44 20.69 -4.82
C ALA A 16 -36.34 19.98 -5.83
N LEU A 17 -35.93 18.77 -6.24
CA LEU A 17 -36.67 17.91 -7.17
C LEU A 17 -38.14 17.74 -6.69
N GLY A 18 -39.09 17.94 -7.63
CA GLY A 18 -40.53 17.82 -7.38
C GLY A 18 -41.17 19.10 -6.87
N THR A 19 -40.41 20.16 -6.64
CA THR A 19 -40.99 21.49 -6.35
C THR A 19 -41.41 22.14 -7.67
N GLU A 20 -42.63 22.67 -7.69
CA GLU A 20 -43.15 23.47 -8.81
C GLU A 20 -43.58 24.84 -8.30
N THR A 21 -43.15 25.89 -8.97
CA THR A 21 -43.49 27.27 -8.66
C THR A 21 -43.97 27.98 -9.92
N THR A 22 -45.15 28.60 -9.87
CA THR A 22 -45.63 29.40 -11.00
C THR A 22 -44.88 30.73 -11.03
N LEU A 23 -44.09 30.95 -12.08
CA LEU A 23 -43.37 32.21 -12.30
C LEU A 23 -44.24 33.26 -13.03
N VAL A 24 -45.05 32.81 -13.98
CA VAL A 24 -45.97 33.63 -14.74
C VAL A 24 -47.33 32.96 -14.79
N GLU A 25 -48.35 33.64 -14.34
CA GLU A 25 -49.73 33.16 -14.50
C GLU A 25 -50.20 33.26 -15.94
N GLY A 26 -50.79 32.18 -16.45
CA GLY A 26 -51.38 32.15 -17.77
C GLY A 26 -52.62 33.05 -17.85
N LYS A 27 -52.77 33.72 -18.97
CA LYS A 27 -53.96 34.51 -19.25
C LYS A 27 -54.40 34.24 -20.69
N GLU A 28 -55.68 33.92 -20.85
CA GLU A 28 -56.26 33.72 -22.18
C GLU A 28 -56.27 35.02 -22.99
N GLY A 29 -55.98 34.86 -24.24
CA GLY A 29 -56.16 35.92 -25.24
C GLY A 29 -57.61 35.96 -25.77
N THR A 30 -57.89 36.93 -26.54
CA THR A 30 -59.20 37.06 -27.19
C THR A 30 -59.11 37.51 -28.65
N SER A 31 -59.95 36.93 -29.52
CA SER A 31 -60.15 37.38 -30.89
C SER A 31 -61.58 37.86 -31.01
N THR A 32 -61.70 39.13 -31.27
CA THR A 32 -63.00 39.78 -31.52
C THR A 32 -63.14 40.12 -32.99
N LYS A 33 -64.14 39.51 -33.61
CA LYS A 33 -64.44 39.73 -35.05
C LYS A 33 -65.77 40.57 -35.18
N THR A 34 -65.67 41.64 -35.89
CA THR A 34 -66.83 42.50 -36.22
C THR A 34 -67.22 42.27 -37.64
N TYR A 35 -68.51 41.96 -37.85
CA TYR A 35 -69.07 41.69 -39.18
C TYR A 35 -70.13 42.73 -39.57
N SER A 36 -70.18 43.07 -40.84
CA SER A 36 -71.31 43.68 -41.47
C SER A 36 -72.17 42.61 -42.11
N ASN A 37 -73.43 42.53 -41.61
CA ASN A 37 -74.42 41.59 -42.09
C ASN A 37 -75.52 42.26 -42.89
N THR A 38 -75.68 41.78 -44.13
CA THR A 38 -76.77 42.26 -45.02
C THR A 38 -77.88 41.23 -44.99
N TYR A 39 -79.13 41.71 -44.72
CA TYR A 39 -80.33 40.88 -44.71
C TYR A 39 -81.25 41.18 -45.87
N ASN A 40 -81.77 40.16 -46.52
CA ASN A 40 -82.78 40.30 -47.58
C ASN A 40 -84.03 39.49 -47.10
N ASN A 41 -85.14 40.19 -46.94
CA ASN A 41 -86.43 39.63 -46.40
C ASN A 41 -86.26 38.90 -45.08
N GLY A 42 -85.36 39.35 -44.19
CA GLY A 42 -85.12 38.74 -42.89
C GLY A 42 -84.12 37.54 -42.91
N VAL A 43 -83.66 37.20 -44.07
CA VAL A 43 -82.66 36.14 -44.23
C VAL A 43 -81.26 36.73 -44.45
N LEU A 44 -80.24 36.28 -43.68
CA LEU A 44 -78.87 36.71 -43.88
C LEU A 44 -78.43 36.36 -45.31
N SER A 45 -78.12 37.39 -46.10
CA SER A 45 -77.63 37.19 -47.50
C SER A 45 -76.13 37.38 -47.69
N GLU A 46 -75.53 38.17 -46.82
CA GLU A 46 -74.07 38.40 -46.88
C GLU A 46 -73.53 38.75 -45.49
N SER A 47 -72.33 38.26 -45.17
CA SER A 47 -71.57 38.58 -43.92
C SER A 47 -70.13 38.92 -44.31
N VAL A 48 -69.76 40.19 -44.13
CA VAL A 48 -68.39 40.65 -44.46
C VAL A 48 -67.71 40.99 -43.15
N LEU A 49 -66.44 40.37 -42.96
CA LEU A 49 -65.61 40.71 -41.83
C LEU A 49 -65.08 42.13 -42.00
N LEU A 50 -65.41 43.00 -41.05
CA LEU A 50 -64.96 44.40 -41.05
C LEU A 50 -63.68 44.64 -40.31
N LYS A 51 -63.52 43.92 -39.17
CA LYS A 51 -62.36 44.09 -38.27
C LYS A 51 -62.14 42.83 -37.46
N GLU A 52 -60.90 42.52 -37.24
CA GLU A 52 -60.46 41.54 -36.26
C GLU A 52 -59.48 42.22 -35.28
N GLU A 53 -59.78 42.14 -34.00
CA GLU A 53 -58.95 42.59 -32.90
C GLU A 53 -58.48 41.36 -32.11
N VAL A 54 -57.15 41.17 -32.01
CA VAL A 54 -56.53 40.05 -31.29
C VAL A 54 -55.78 40.60 -30.10
N VAL A 55 -56.13 40.12 -28.92
CA VAL A 55 -55.30 40.24 -27.72
C VAL A 55 -54.59 38.89 -27.55
N ALA A 56 -53.30 38.88 -27.64
CA ALA A 56 -52.52 37.66 -27.51
C ALA A 56 -52.61 37.05 -26.08
N PRO A 57 -52.62 35.72 -25.95
CA PRO A 57 -52.54 35.08 -24.65
C PRO A 57 -51.19 35.34 -23.98
N VAL A 58 -51.16 35.29 -22.66
CA VAL A 58 -49.94 35.23 -21.86
C VAL A 58 -49.73 33.77 -21.42
N ASN A 59 -48.64 33.17 -21.88
CA ASN A 59 -48.33 31.78 -21.52
C ASN A 59 -48.01 31.64 -20.04
N LYS A 60 -48.45 30.54 -19.43
CA LYS A 60 -48.08 30.15 -18.07
C LYS A 60 -46.67 29.61 -18.05
N VAL A 61 -45.83 30.08 -17.12
CA VAL A 61 -44.50 29.58 -16.91
C VAL A 61 -44.40 28.96 -15.52
N ILE A 62 -44.03 27.69 -15.45
CA ILE A 62 -43.85 26.95 -14.22
C ILE A 62 -42.35 26.57 -14.11
N GLU A 63 -41.74 26.97 -13.00
CA GLU A 63 -40.40 26.51 -12.61
C GLU A 63 -40.52 25.10 -12.00
N LYS A 64 -39.64 24.16 -12.44
CA LYS A 64 -39.52 22.83 -11.88
C LYS A 64 -38.15 22.66 -11.24
N GLY A 65 -38.14 22.31 -9.96
CA GLY A 65 -36.91 21.94 -9.26
C GLY A 65 -36.34 20.62 -9.77
N THR A 66 -35.02 20.60 -9.97
CA THR A 66 -34.24 19.41 -10.41
C THR A 66 -33.13 19.08 -9.46
N LEU A 67 -32.94 19.82 -8.34
CA LEU A 67 -31.91 19.58 -7.36
C LEU A 67 -32.15 18.26 -6.61
N VAL A 68 -31.22 17.31 -6.75
CA VAL A 68 -31.17 16.08 -5.96
C VAL A 68 -29.89 16.09 -5.12
N VAL A 69 -30.03 16.01 -3.80
CA VAL A 69 -28.90 15.86 -2.87
C VAL A 69 -29.00 14.51 -2.19
N SER A 70 -27.93 13.76 -2.22
CA SER A 70 -27.81 12.49 -1.51
C SER A 70 -26.46 12.38 -0.81
N TYR A 71 -26.38 11.48 0.16
CA TYR A 71 -25.15 11.17 0.90
C TYR A 71 -24.83 9.71 0.69
N VAL A 72 -23.57 9.43 0.35
CA VAL A 72 -23.08 8.08 0.06
C VAL A 72 -21.91 7.77 0.95
N ASP A 73 -22.00 6.70 1.73
CA ASP A 73 -20.88 6.17 2.50
C ASP A 73 -19.87 5.52 1.54
N ARG A 74 -18.60 5.88 1.71
CA ARG A 74 -17.50 5.34 0.93
C ARG A 74 -16.38 4.88 1.87
N GLU A 75 -15.82 3.73 1.59
CA GLU A 75 -14.68 3.17 2.29
C GLU A 75 -13.49 3.04 1.35
N GLU A 76 -12.31 3.41 1.85
CA GLU A 76 -11.03 3.21 1.19
C GLU A 76 -10.13 2.35 2.07
N LYS A 77 -9.50 1.35 1.48
CA LYS A 77 -8.53 0.48 2.13
C LYS A 77 -7.13 0.98 1.87
N GLU A 78 -6.36 1.12 2.93
CA GLU A 78 -4.93 1.40 2.91
C GLU A 78 -4.17 0.20 3.47
N VAL A 79 -3.18 -0.28 2.72
CA VAL A 79 -2.28 -1.36 3.14
C VAL A 79 -0.98 -0.73 3.62
N THR A 80 -0.59 -1.05 4.85
CA THR A 80 0.71 -0.69 5.42
C THR A 80 1.62 -1.90 5.32
N PRO A 81 2.66 -1.89 4.46
CA PRO A 81 3.58 -3.01 4.34
C PRO A 81 4.37 -3.21 5.64
N TYR A 82 4.69 -4.47 5.96
CA TYR A 82 5.57 -4.79 7.06
C TYR A 82 7.03 -4.45 6.72
N GLU A 83 7.85 -4.27 7.76
CA GLU A 83 9.30 -4.12 7.64
C GLU A 83 10.01 -5.41 8.03
N THR A 84 11.21 -5.65 7.47
CA THR A 84 12.08 -6.77 7.87
C THR A 84 13.16 -6.24 8.81
N ARG A 85 13.25 -6.85 9.99
CA ARG A 85 14.28 -6.56 10.99
C ARG A 85 15.23 -7.73 11.13
N TYR A 86 16.53 -7.43 11.15
CA TYR A 86 17.58 -8.41 11.38
C TYR A 86 18.05 -8.34 12.82
N VAL A 87 18.15 -9.50 13.47
CA VAL A 87 18.62 -9.66 14.84
C VAL A 87 19.79 -10.63 14.85
N GLU A 88 20.88 -10.25 15.49
CA GLU A 88 22.06 -11.09 15.59
C GLU A 88 21.84 -12.28 16.55
N ASN A 89 22.27 -13.48 16.12
CA ASN A 89 22.21 -14.68 16.94
C ASN A 89 23.59 -15.35 17.00
N SER A 90 24.20 -15.32 18.19
CA SER A 90 25.50 -15.92 18.45
C SER A 90 25.49 -17.46 18.53
N SER A 91 24.33 -18.09 18.46
CA SER A 91 24.20 -19.55 18.39
C SER A 91 24.22 -20.08 16.97
N LEU A 92 24.00 -19.23 15.98
CA LEU A 92 23.99 -19.58 14.56
C LEU A 92 25.30 -19.25 13.90
N GLU A 93 25.70 -20.13 12.98
CA GLU A 93 26.91 -19.89 12.15
C GLU A 93 26.75 -18.70 11.22
N VAL A 94 27.81 -17.95 10.99
CA VAL A 94 27.85 -16.83 10.03
C VAL A 94 27.34 -17.30 8.66
N GLY A 95 26.44 -16.51 8.05
CA GLY A 95 25.80 -16.85 6.78
C GLY A 95 24.53 -17.68 6.92
N THR A 96 24.14 -18.05 8.16
CA THR A 96 22.84 -18.66 8.44
C THR A 96 21.82 -17.59 8.79
N GLU A 97 20.65 -17.65 8.17
CA GLU A 97 19.51 -16.81 8.48
C GLU A 97 18.30 -17.68 8.84
N VAL A 98 17.58 -17.28 9.87
CA VAL A 98 16.37 -17.98 10.34
C VAL A 98 15.26 -16.97 10.54
N VAL A 99 14.14 -17.14 9.84
CA VAL A 99 12.92 -16.34 10.08
C VAL A 99 12.30 -16.83 11.37
N THR A 100 12.28 -15.99 12.39
CA THR A 100 11.68 -16.28 13.71
C THR A 100 10.29 -15.69 13.87
N GLN A 101 9.96 -14.67 13.05
CA GLN A 101 8.65 -14.09 12.96
C GLN A 101 8.36 -13.73 11.50
N GLU A 102 7.26 -14.26 10.96
CA GLU A 102 6.78 -13.87 9.65
C GLU A 102 6.18 -12.47 9.67
N GLY A 103 6.48 -11.68 8.63
CA GLY A 103 5.87 -10.37 8.42
C GLY A 103 4.42 -10.49 7.98
N LYS A 104 3.61 -9.50 8.36
CA LYS A 104 2.21 -9.38 7.93
C LYS A 104 1.87 -7.92 7.70
N ASP A 105 1.37 -7.62 6.50
CA ASP A 105 0.90 -6.28 6.18
C ASP A 105 -0.30 -5.89 7.03
N GLY A 106 -0.32 -4.63 7.43
CA GLY A 106 -1.46 -4.00 8.08
C GLY A 106 -2.51 -3.57 7.06
N GLU A 107 -3.76 -3.46 7.50
CA GLU A 107 -4.86 -2.92 6.72
C GLU A 107 -5.66 -1.91 7.57
N THR A 108 -5.82 -0.71 7.04
CA THR A 108 -6.64 0.35 7.62
C THR A 108 -7.77 0.71 6.66
N VAL A 109 -8.98 0.84 7.17
CA VAL A 109 -10.15 1.30 6.41
C VAL A 109 -10.45 2.74 6.80
N HIS A 110 -10.39 3.64 5.82
CA HIS A 110 -10.79 5.04 5.92
C HIS A 110 -12.23 5.19 5.47
N LYS A 111 -13.05 5.90 6.27
CA LYS A 111 -14.47 6.12 6.01
C LYS A 111 -14.73 7.56 5.61
N TYR A 112 -15.53 7.73 4.58
CA TYR A 112 -15.95 9.01 4.04
C TYR A 112 -17.46 9.02 3.86
N VAL A 113 -18.05 10.22 3.91
CA VAL A 113 -19.40 10.47 3.42
C VAL A 113 -19.29 11.47 2.29
N ASP A 114 -19.65 11.04 1.10
CA ASP A 114 -19.66 11.88 -0.09
C ASP A 114 -21.03 12.56 -0.24
N THR A 115 -21.02 13.88 -0.43
CA THR A 115 -22.21 14.64 -0.82
C THR A 115 -22.32 14.61 -2.34
N VAL A 116 -23.43 14.06 -2.81
CA VAL A 116 -23.70 13.92 -4.25
C VAL A 116 -24.85 14.86 -4.64
N ILE A 117 -24.58 15.79 -5.55
CA ILE A 117 -25.56 16.71 -6.10
C ILE A 117 -25.78 16.37 -7.57
N ASN A 118 -27.03 16.06 -7.93
CA ASN A 118 -27.43 15.69 -9.30
C ASN A 118 -26.54 14.58 -9.93
N GLY A 119 -26.08 13.64 -9.09
CA GLY A 119 -25.25 12.52 -9.50
C GLY A 119 -23.75 12.78 -9.52
N GLU A 120 -23.29 13.98 -9.20
CA GLU A 120 -21.88 14.34 -9.10
C GLU A 120 -21.45 14.50 -7.64
N VAL A 121 -20.29 13.93 -7.28
CA VAL A 121 -19.69 14.12 -5.94
C VAL A 121 -19.14 15.53 -5.85
N THR A 122 -19.67 16.31 -4.92
CA THR A 122 -19.29 17.71 -4.71
C THR A 122 -18.42 17.92 -3.48
N GLU A 123 -18.53 17.02 -2.50
CA GLU A 123 -17.76 17.07 -1.25
C GLU A 123 -17.56 15.66 -0.71
N SER A 124 -16.39 15.40 -0.09
CA SER A 124 -16.07 14.17 0.63
C SER A 124 -15.67 14.50 2.06
N ALA A 125 -16.51 14.15 3.02
CA ALA A 125 -16.25 14.37 4.43
C ALA A 125 -15.61 13.11 5.05
N TYR A 126 -14.35 13.23 5.53
CA TYR A 126 -13.67 12.17 6.27
C TYR A 126 -14.35 11.93 7.62
N LYS A 127 -14.62 10.66 7.96
CA LYS A 127 -15.31 10.23 9.19
C LYS A 127 -14.43 9.48 10.17
N GLY A 128 -13.22 9.12 9.75
CA GLY A 128 -12.26 8.41 10.59
C GLY A 128 -11.68 7.19 9.91
N ALA A 129 -10.73 6.55 10.59
CA ALA A 129 -10.11 5.30 10.16
C ALA A 129 -10.28 4.21 11.21
N THR A 130 -10.30 2.97 10.76
CA THR A 130 -10.30 1.77 11.62
C THR A 130 -9.21 0.84 11.14
N VAL A 131 -8.29 0.49 12.04
CA VAL A 131 -7.30 -0.56 11.78
C VAL A 131 -8.03 -1.90 11.80
N ILE A 132 -7.98 -2.62 10.70
CA ILE A 132 -8.60 -3.96 10.54
C ILE A 132 -7.56 -5.03 10.82
N ILE A 133 -6.32 -4.80 10.35
CA ILE A 133 -5.19 -5.70 10.56
C ILE A 133 -4.03 -4.84 11.05
N GLU A 134 -3.48 -5.19 12.22
CA GLU A 134 -2.22 -4.60 12.69
C GLU A 134 -1.05 -5.11 11.85
N VAL A 135 -0.12 -4.21 11.51
CA VAL A 135 1.14 -4.60 10.85
C VAL A 135 2.00 -5.40 11.82
N VAL A 136 2.63 -6.47 11.31
CA VAL A 136 3.60 -7.27 12.06
C VAL A 136 4.89 -7.34 11.26
N ASP A 137 5.98 -6.82 11.82
CA ASP A 137 7.29 -6.85 11.16
C ASP A 137 7.84 -8.30 11.08
N GLN A 138 8.54 -8.59 10.00
CA GLN A 138 9.32 -9.82 9.88
C GLN A 138 10.58 -9.72 10.73
N ILE A 139 10.94 -10.80 11.45
CA ILE A 139 12.21 -10.89 12.19
C ILE A 139 13.03 -12.04 11.62
N ILE A 140 14.23 -11.72 11.19
CA ILE A 140 15.23 -12.68 10.69
C ILE A 140 16.43 -12.65 11.63
N GLU A 141 16.75 -13.79 12.23
CA GLU A 141 17.98 -13.96 12.99
C GLU A 141 19.15 -14.29 12.05
N GLN A 142 20.24 -13.54 12.20
CA GLN A 142 21.49 -13.74 11.45
C GLN A 142 22.58 -14.29 12.34
N GLY A 143 23.22 -15.38 11.88
CA GLY A 143 24.30 -16.01 12.59
C GLY A 143 25.56 -15.13 12.69
N THR A 144 26.19 -15.11 13.87
CA THR A 144 27.45 -14.38 14.14
C THR A 144 28.56 -15.27 14.66
N LYS A 145 28.33 -16.60 14.79
CA LYS A 145 29.27 -17.58 15.24
C LYS A 145 30.12 -18.07 14.06
N THR A 146 31.41 -18.27 14.28
CA THR A 146 32.31 -18.93 13.33
C THR A 146 33.05 -20.05 14.05
N THR A 147 32.98 -21.25 13.49
CA THR A 147 33.71 -22.42 14.01
C THR A 147 34.77 -22.79 12.98
N THR A 148 36.04 -22.82 13.40
CA THR A 148 37.18 -23.15 12.55
C THR A 148 38.12 -24.15 13.25
N GLU A 149 38.93 -24.90 12.46
CA GLU A 149 40.02 -25.67 12.98
C GLU A 149 41.35 -24.92 12.82
N GLU A 150 42.12 -24.82 13.89
CA GLU A 150 43.45 -24.23 13.90
C GLU A 150 44.50 -25.26 14.25
N THR A 151 45.56 -25.33 13.44
CA THR A 151 46.68 -26.25 13.68
C THR A 151 47.86 -25.49 14.26
N ARG A 152 48.37 -25.92 15.39
CA ARG A 152 49.58 -25.40 16.03
C ARG A 152 50.66 -26.48 16.10
N THR A 153 51.90 -26.15 15.76
CA THR A 153 53.02 -27.07 15.77
C THR A 153 54.06 -26.63 16.78
N THR A 154 54.59 -27.62 17.52
CA THR A 154 55.70 -27.42 18.48
C THR A 154 56.79 -28.34 18.14
N PRO A 155 58.04 -27.86 17.90
CA PRO A 155 59.24 -28.74 17.64
C PRO A 155 59.62 -29.49 18.91
N VAL A 156 60.03 -30.75 18.74
CA VAL A 156 60.62 -31.61 19.80
C VAL A 156 62.00 -31.90 19.41
N SER A 157 62.94 -31.38 20.17
CA SER A 157 64.37 -31.61 19.87
C SER A 157 64.78 -33.11 20.07
N TYR A 158 65.57 -33.57 19.17
CA TYR A 158 66.16 -34.89 19.30
C TYR A 158 67.09 -34.97 20.51
N GLU A 159 67.25 -36.18 21.05
CA GLU A 159 68.23 -36.48 22.12
C GLU A 159 69.53 -37.00 21.52
N THR A 160 70.70 -36.58 22.09
CA THR A 160 72.00 -37.08 21.70
C THR A 160 72.30 -38.25 22.55
N ILE A 161 72.51 -39.42 21.92
CA ILE A 161 72.95 -40.70 22.58
C ILE A 161 74.42 -40.87 22.33
N ASN A 162 75.20 -40.91 23.39
CA ASN A 162 76.61 -41.18 23.28
C ASN A 162 76.87 -42.68 23.36
N LYS A 163 77.59 -43.21 22.40
CA LYS A 163 77.98 -44.61 22.32
C LYS A 163 79.47 -44.77 22.42
N GLU A 164 79.94 -45.49 23.42
CA GLU A 164 81.38 -45.73 23.53
C GLU A 164 81.91 -46.63 22.41
N THR A 165 83.12 -46.30 21.88
CA THR A 165 83.83 -47.07 20.87
C THR A 165 85.32 -47.15 21.22
N ARG A 166 86.00 -48.21 20.76
CA ARG A 166 87.44 -48.36 20.91
C ARG A 166 88.19 -47.75 19.71
N ASP A 167 87.55 -47.28 18.71
CA ASP A 167 88.09 -46.76 17.45
C ASP A 167 88.50 -45.31 17.49
N LEU A 168 88.26 -44.64 18.64
CA LEU A 168 88.58 -43.23 18.85
C LEU A 168 89.51 -43.09 20.07
N ALA A 169 90.37 -42.07 20.04
CA ALA A 169 91.20 -41.74 21.18
C ALA A 169 90.34 -41.21 22.35
N LYS A 170 90.80 -41.38 23.60
CA LYS A 170 90.10 -40.95 24.79
C LYS A 170 89.78 -39.43 24.74
N GLY A 171 88.49 -39.09 24.79
CA GLY A 171 88.01 -37.73 24.72
C GLY A 171 87.59 -37.23 23.34
N GLU A 172 87.82 -38.03 22.30
CA GLU A 172 87.34 -37.75 20.96
C GLU A 172 85.91 -38.24 20.78
N SER A 173 85.15 -37.53 19.99
CA SER A 173 83.79 -37.92 19.58
C SER A 173 83.57 -37.69 18.09
N ARG A 174 82.68 -38.47 17.49
CA ARG A 174 82.30 -38.38 16.09
C ARG A 174 80.82 -38.63 15.97
N VAL A 175 80.11 -37.73 15.26
CA VAL A 175 78.72 -37.95 14.91
C VAL A 175 78.57 -39.07 13.91
N VAL A 176 77.85 -40.12 14.24
CA VAL A 176 77.65 -41.32 13.39
C VAL A 176 76.25 -41.29 12.74
N GLN A 177 75.36 -40.52 13.29
CA GLN A 177 74.04 -40.31 12.79
C GLN A 177 73.60 -38.91 13.22
N GLU A 178 73.13 -38.09 12.30
CA GLU A 178 72.55 -36.77 12.60
C GLU A 178 71.19 -37.00 13.20
N GLY A 179 70.83 -36.18 14.20
CA GLY A 179 69.45 -36.10 14.76
C GLY A 179 68.52 -35.30 13.88
N ILE A 180 67.28 -35.65 13.92
CA ILE A 180 66.21 -34.95 13.25
C ILE A 180 65.19 -34.62 14.30
N ASP A 181 64.80 -33.33 14.42
CA ASP A 181 63.78 -32.89 15.37
C ASP A 181 62.43 -33.49 15.02
N GLY A 182 61.66 -33.88 16.02
CA GLY A 182 60.25 -34.24 15.91
C GLY A 182 59.33 -33.04 15.95
N VAL A 183 58.08 -33.29 15.72
CA VAL A 183 57.06 -32.24 15.76
C VAL A 183 55.76 -32.73 16.47
N ILE A 184 55.32 -32.02 17.44
CA ILE A 184 53.94 -32.15 17.98
C ILE A 184 53.04 -31.27 17.15
N THR A 185 51.96 -31.84 16.65
CA THR A 185 50.93 -31.13 15.91
C THR A 185 49.60 -31.22 16.68
N ASP A 186 49.12 -30.09 17.21
CA ASP A 186 47.87 -29.97 17.91
C ASP A 186 46.84 -29.29 16.99
N VAL A 187 45.64 -29.85 16.91
CA VAL A 187 44.51 -29.29 16.17
C VAL A 187 43.46 -28.89 17.18
N TYR A 188 43.07 -27.65 17.11
CA TYR A 188 42.08 -27.05 17.98
C TYR A 188 40.81 -26.68 17.19
N GLU A 189 39.65 -26.91 17.78
CA GLU A 189 38.39 -26.27 17.39
C GLU A 189 38.35 -24.86 18.04
N VAL A 190 38.26 -23.84 17.23
CA VAL A 190 38.23 -22.45 17.66
C VAL A 190 36.86 -21.88 17.31
N VAL A 191 36.13 -21.42 18.31
CA VAL A 191 34.81 -20.77 18.13
C VAL A 191 34.95 -19.28 18.43
N THR A 192 34.57 -18.46 17.47
CA THR A 192 34.52 -17.02 17.61
C THR A 192 33.07 -16.50 17.40
N VAL A 193 32.71 -15.38 18.06
CA VAL A 193 31.47 -14.63 17.83
C VAL A 193 31.89 -13.20 17.50
N LYS A 194 31.52 -12.72 16.34
CA LYS A 194 31.93 -11.40 15.81
C LYS A 194 33.45 -11.20 15.79
N GLY A 195 34.21 -12.28 15.59
CA GLY A 195 35.64 -12.25 15.60
C GLY A 195 36.33 -12.35 16.97
N GLU A 196 35.56 -12.33 18.07
CA GLU A 196 36.08 -12.50 19.42
C GLU A 196 36.09 -13.97 19.80
N LEU A 197 37.22 -14.47 20.37
CA LEU A 197 37.37 -15.86 20.82
C LEU A 197 36.42 -16.16 21.98
N VAL A 198 35.52 -17.13 21.80
CA VAL A 198 34.57 -17.59 22.82
C VAL A 198 35.03 -18.92 23.46
N SER A 199 35.50 -19.83 22.62
CA SER A 199 36.03 -21.12 23.13
C SER A 199 37.09 -21.68 22.23
N GLU A 200 37.99 -22.44 22.84
CA GLU A 200 39.05 -23.24 22.17
C GLU A 200 39.06 -24.62 22.80
N LYS A 201 39.06 -25.64 21.97
CA LYS A 201 39.05 -27.04 22.41
C LYS A 201 40.06 -27.84 21.58
N LEU A 202 40.99 -28.51 22.28
CA LEU A 202 41.91 -29.43 21.62
C LEU A 202 41.14 -30.66 21.10
N LEU A 203 41.20 -30.88 19.78
CA LEU A 203 40.56 -32.00 19.10
C LEU A 203 41.49 -33.23 19.03
N THR A 204 42.74 -33.00 18.65
CA THR A 204 43.72 -34.10 18.48
C THR A 204 45.15 -33.60 18.63
N THR A 205 46.04 -34.49 19.09
CA THR A 205 47.48 -34.29 19.13
C THR A 205 48.13 -35.43 18.34
N LYS A 206 49.01 -35.08 17.44
CA LYS A 206 49.86 -36.05 16.69
C LYS A 206 51.31 -35.70 16.93
N THR A 207 52.09 -36.70 17.39
CA THR A 207 53.57 -36.57 17.56
C THR A 207 54.28 -37.32 16.44
N THR A 208 55.19 -36.63 15.79
CA THR A 208 56.22 -37.29 14.93
C THR A 208 57.43 -37.36 15.77
N GLU A 209 57.96 -38.58 15.94
CA GLU A 209 59.13 -38.83 16.77
C GLU A 209 60.39 -38.19 16.16
N ALA A 210 61.34 -37.78 17.04
CA ALA A 210 62.57 -37.19 16.70
C ALA A 210 63.60 -38.31 16.26
#